data_ed6d94ca0bf13dde6796d90229836584
#
_entry.id   ed6d94ca0bf13dde6796d90229836584
#
_cell.length_a   1.000
_cell.length_b   1.000
_cell.length_c   1.000
_cell.angle_alpha   90.00
_cell.angle_beta   90.00
_cell.angle_gamma   90.00
#
_symmetry.space_group_name_H-M   'P 1'
#
loop_
_entity.id
_entity.type
_entity.pdbx_description
1 polymer ?
#
loop_
_entity_poly.entity_id
_entity_poly.type
_entity_poly.pdbx_seq_one_letter_code
_entity_poly.pdbx_strand_id
1 'polypeptide(L)'
;GGQKNGKKGGLIRGLLCVQFVIAITLLLCTGIVFKQLNYLQNKDLGLEKENVVSIYTGLWYNVDGFKQEILKNPNVRSVSMGAEITDYLEGDKSQGDVLRWTDERGETDSLRMMCIWADGDFVNTFGLKLLKGEGLKADGGAYFSGTYDFPVIINEAARKAMKVADPIGMEISGGFGVGTNKKRIVGVVQDFNFQSLRQKIKPAYLMYSPECLGNIHIKIAPEHKQETLNFIQKKFEEMAPFFIKEFKYKFFSDALNRNYEQERQQSRMLLAFTILAVVIAMMGVFGLVTLSTRQRTKEIGIRKVNGAHSGGIVKMFCLEYLKWVGIAFVPACPLGYLFMYHWLDEFAYRTTMSWWLFLGGGLIIAGITLLTVIGQTWRTASQNPVRSLRYE
;
A
#
# COMPACT_ATOMS: atom_id res chain seq x y z
N GLY A 1 40.32 6.16 -43.82
CA GLY A 1 39.10 5.40 -43.38
C GLY A 1 38.92 5.22 -41.88
N GLY A 2 39.93 5.51 -41.08
CA GLY A 2 39.93 5.19 -39.63
C GLY A 2 39.04 6.07 -38.70
N GLN A 3 38.79 7.33 -39.07
CA GLN A 3 38.02 8.23 -38.21
C GLN A 3 36.50 8.05 -38.23
N LYS A 4 35.91 7.48 -39.29
CA LYS A 4 34.47 7.23 -39.37
C LYS A 4 34.02 6.02 -38.54
N ASN A 5 34.89 4.99 -38.33
CA ASN A 5 34.57 3.83 -37.53
C ASN A 5 34.62 4.08 -36.01
N GLY A 6 35.48 4.99 -35.54
CA GLY A 6 35.54 5.37 -34.12
C GLY A 6 34.29 6.12 -33.63
N LYS A 7 33.71 7.00 -34.45
CA LYS A 7 32.51 7.76 -34.13
C LYS A 7 31.24 6.84 -34.03
N LYS A 8 31.12 5.85 -34.95
CA LYS A 8 30.03 4.89 -34.91
C LYS A 8 30.07 3.99 -33.67
N GLY A 9 31.25 3.52 -33.28
CA GLY A 9 31.42 2.70 -32.05
C GLY A 9 31.10 3.47 -30.77
N GLY A 10 31.41 4.76 -30.70
CA GLY A 10 31.06 5.62 -29.57
C GLY A 10 29.57 5.84 -29.41
N LEU A 11 28.85 6.08 -30.51
CA LEU A 11 27.40 6.31 -30.51
C LEU A 11 26.64 5.07 -30.00
N ILE A 12 27.03 3.88 -30.46
CA ILE A 12 26.38 2.62 -30.07
C ILE A 12 26.61 2.31 -28.59
N ARG A 13 27.83 2.57 -28.07
CA ARG A 13 28.13 2.44 -26.64
C ARG A 13 27.37 3.45 -25.78
N GLY A 14 27.21 4.68 -26.28
CA GLY A 14 26.37 5.70 -25.64
C GLY A 14 24.92 5.28 -25.53
N LEU A 15 24.35 4.71 -26.60
CA LEU A 15 22.98 4.19 -26.61
C LEU A 15 22.82 3.05 -25.59
N LEU A 16 23.78 2.13 -25.51
CA LEU A 16 23.78 1.05 -24.52
C LEU A 16 23.78 1.59 -23.09
N CYS A 17 24.60 2.62 -22.83
CA CYS A 17 24.66 3.26 -21.52
C CYS A 17 23.30 3.88 -21.15
N VAL A 18 22.63 4.56 -22.08
CA VAL A 18 21.27 5.09 -21.86
C VAL A 18 20.26 3.97 -21.56
N GLN A 19 20.33 2.86 -22.29
CA GLN A 19 19.46 1.69 -22.02
C GLN A 19 19.68 1.13 -20.61
N PHE A 20 20.94 1.02 -20.16
CA PHE A 20 21.23 0.60 -18.79
C PHE A 20 20.74 1.59 -17.74
N VAL A 21 20.91 2.90 -17.98
CA VAL A 21 20.37 3.93 -17.08
C VAL A 21 18.86 3.75 -16.90
N ILE A 22 18.12 3.62 -17.99
CA ILE A 22 16.67 3.42 -17.97
C ILE A 22 16.32 2.13 -17.25
N ALA A 23 16.95 1.01 -17.58
CA ALA A 23 16.67 -0.29 -16.98
C ALA A 23 16.95 -0.31 -15.46
N ILE A 24 18.08 0.25 -15.03
CA ILE A 24 18.43 0.36 -13.62
C ILE A 24 17.43 1.27 -12.90
N THR A 25 17.13 2.45 -13.44
CA THR A 25 16.17 3.38 -12.83
C THR A 25 14.81 2.74 -12.65
N LEU A 26 14.26 2.08 -13.69
CA LEU A 26 12.97 1.39 -13.61
C LEU A 26 12.99 0.24 -12.60
N LEU A 27 14.07 -0.52 -12.54
CA LEU A 27 14.22 -1.62 -11.57
C LEU A 27 14.23 -1.09 -10.13
N LEU A 28 14.93 0.02 -9.88
CA LEU A 28 14.95 0.71 -8.58
C LEU A 28 13.55 1.21 -8.19
N CYS A 29 12.88 1.90 -9.11
CA CYS A 29 11.52 2.39 -8.90
C CYS A 29 10.57 1.25 -8.58
N THR A 30 10.62 0.16 -9.35
CA THR A 30 9.80 -1.04 -9.12
C THR A 30 10.05 -1.63 -7.73
N GLY A 31 11.31 -1.79 -7.33
CA GLY A 31 11.66 -2.31 -6.01
C GLY A 31 11.14 -1.46 -4.86
N ILE A 32 11.22 -0.13 -4.99
CA ILE A 32 10.73 0.82 -3.98
C ILE A 32 9.20 0.80 -3.91
N VAL A 33 8.51 0.75 -5.05
CA VAL A 33 7.04 0.66 -5.12
C VAL A 33 6.55 -0.63 -4.45
N PHE A 34 7.17 -1.78 -4.74
CA PHE A 34 6.83 -3.03 -4.08
C PHE A 34 7.05 -2.97 -2.56
N LYS A 35 8.16 -2.38 -2.13
CA LYS A 35 8.43 -2.19 -0.69
C LYS A 35 7.38 -1.32 -0.02
N GLN A 36 6.97 -0.22 -0.67
CA GLN A 36 5.93 0.67 -0.15
C GLN A 36 4.58 -0.03 -0.06
N LEU A 37 4.16 -0.77 -1.09
CA LEU A 37 2.90 -1.54 -1.07
C LEU A 37 2.89 -2.58 0.04
N ASN A 38 3.98 -3.33 0.19
CA ASN A 38 4.11 -4.30 1.27
C ASN A 38 4.07 -3.63 2.65
N TYR A 39 4.68 -2.46 2.80
CA TYR A 39 4.62 -1.68 4.02
C TYR A 39 3.18 -1.24 4.34
N LEU A 40 2.43 -0.71 3.36
CA LEU A 40 1.03 -0.28 3.55
C LEU A 40 0.11 -1.44 3.92
N GLN A 41 0.29 -2.61 3.31
CA GLN A 41 -0.53 -3.80 3.58
C GLN A 41 -0.30 -4.40 4.98
N ASN A 42 0.95 -4.33 5.47
CA ASN A 42 1.34 -4.92 6.74
C ASN A 42 1.38 -3.92 7.90
N LYS A 43 1.07 -2.65 7.62
CA LYS A 43 1.03 -1.63 8.66
C LYS A 43 -0.08 -1.93 9.66
N ASP A 44 0.24 -1.80 10.94
CA ASP A 44 -0.77 -1.77 11.98
C ASP A 44 -1.65 -0.54 11.81
N LEU A 45 -2.93 -0.77 11.63
CA LEU A 45 -3.93 0.27 11.43
C LEU A 45 -4.49 0.81 12.75
N GLY A 46 -4.12 0.22 13.89
CA GLY A 46 -4.72 0.52 15.19
C GLY A 46 -6.14 -0.04 15.33
N LEU A 47 -6.53 -0.94 14.43
CA LEU A 47 -7.80 -1.68 14.46
C LEU A 47 -7.60 -3.10 13.92
N GLU A 48 -8.44 -4.01 14.37
CA GLU A 48 -8.45 -5.39 13.88
C GLU A 48 -9.22 -5.47 12.56
N LYS A 49 -8.51 -5.80 11.47
CA LYS A 49 -9.08 -5.92 10.12
C LYS A 49 -9.44 -7.35 9.74
N GLU A 50 -8.82 -8.32 10.42
CA GLU A 50 -8.96 -9.72 10.08
C GLU A 50 -10.25 -10.31 10.66
N ASN A 51 -10.92 -11.13 9.86
CA ASN A 51 -12.13 -11.85 10.28
C ASN A 51 -13.33 -10.98 10.70
N VAL A 52 -13.35 -9.72 10.27
CA VAL A 52 -14.51 -8.84 10.39
C VAL A 52 -15.26 -8.87 9.07
N VAL A 53 -16.54 -9.22 9.15
CA VAL A 53 -17.49 -9.28 8.04
C VAL A 53 -18.46 -8.11 8.17
N SER A 54 -18.60 -7.32 7.13
CA SER A 54 -19.59 -6.23 7.06
C SER A 54 -20.75 -6.62 6.16
N ILE A 55 -21.98 -6.39 6.63
CA ILE A 55 -23.22 -6.63 5.90
C ILE A 55 -24.01 -5.32 5.88
N TYR A 56 -24.43 -4.89 4.70
CA TYR A 56 -25.31 -3.74 4.58
C TYR A 56 -26.73 -4.12 4.97
N THR A 57 -27.30 -3.41 5.95
CA THR A 57 -28.65 -3.67 6.48
C THR A 57 -29.62 -2.53 6.22
N GLY A 58 -29.12 -1.36 5.79
CA GLY A 58 -29.96 -0.18 5.66
C GLY A 58 -30.68 0.17 6.97
N LEU A 59 -31.87 0.73 6.87
CA LEU A 59 -32.74 1.03 8.01
C LEU A 59 -33.55 -0.22 8.39
N TRP A 60 -32.94 -1.12 9.15
CA TRP A 60 -33.59 -2.35 9.62
C TRP A 60 -33.98 -2.22 11.08
N TYR A 61 -35.27 -2.04 11.34
CA TYR A 61 -35.80 -1.82 12.71
C TYR A 61 -35.59 -2.99 13.69
N ASN A 62 -35.47 -4.23 13.20
CA ASN A 62 -35.25 -5.42 14.06
C ASN A 62 -33.82 -5.92 14.00
N VAL A 63 -32.87 -5.04 13.75
CA VAL A 63 -31.46 -5.42 13.63
C VAL A 63 -30.87 -5.93 14.95
N ASP A 64 -31.36 -5.45 16.09
CA ASP A 64 -30.94 -5.93 17.42
C ASP A 64 -31.35 -7.38 17.64
N GLY A 65 -32.54 -7.78 17.20
CA GLY A 65 -32.97 -9.19 17.24
C GLY A 65 -32.05 -10.08 16.40
N PHE A 66 -31.67 -9.63 15.22
CA PHE A 66 -30.71 -10.35 14.38
C PHE A 66 -29.32 -10.42 15.04
N LYS A 67 -28.82 -9.31 15.62
CA LYS A 67 -27.57 -9.28 16.38
C LYS A 67 -27.56 -10.33 17.49
N GLN A 68 -28.64 -10.42 18.26
CA GLN A 68 -28.77 -11.41 19.34
C GLN A 68 -28.81 -12.85 18.82
N GLU A 69 -29.50 -13.10 17.70
CA GLU A 69 -29.57 -14.44 17.11
C GLU A 69 -28.22 -14.92 16.59
N ILE A 70 -27.47 -14.06 15.91
CA ILE A 70 -26.17 -14.47 15.39
C ILE A 70 -25.11 -14.64 16.49
N LEU A 71 -25.22 -13.91 17.60
CA LEU A 71 -24.34 -14.06 18.77
C LEU A 71 -24.51 -15.43 19.49
N LYS A 72 -25.59 -16.18 19.22
CA LYS A 72 -25.74 -17.56 19.75
C LYS A 72 -24.73 -18.53 19.12
N ASN A 73 -24.15 -18.22 17.97
CA ASN A 73 -23.13 -19.04 17.35
C ASN A 73 -21.77 -18.82 18.06
N PRO A 74 -21.13 -19.87 18.61
CA PRO A 74 -19.86 -19.72 19.35
C PRO A 74 -18.70 -19.20 18.51
N ASN A 75 -18.80 -19.28 17.16
CA ASN A 75 -17.80 -18.75 16.26
C ASN A 75 -18.01 -17.24 15.95
N VAL A 76 -19.10 -16.65 16.41
CA VAL A 76 -19.32 -15.19 16.35
C VAL A 76 -18.84 -14.58 17.67
N ARG A 77 -17.78 -13.80 17.61
CA ARG A 77 -17.13 -13.23 18.80
C ARG A 77 -17.74 -11.92 19.26
N SER A 78 -18.09 -11.07 18.33
CA SER A 78 -18.74 -9.78 18.60
C SER A 78 -19.51 -9.30 17.36
N VAL A 79 -20.51 -8.45 17.61
CA VAL A 79 -21.32 -7.84 16.58
C VAL A 79 -21.54 -6.39 16.94
N SER A 80 -21.26 -5.51 16.02
CA SER A 80 -21.53 -4.07 16.18
C SER A 80 -22.29 -3.52 14.98
N MET A 81 -22.97 -2.41 15.22
CA MET A 81 -23.60 -1.61 14.17
C MET A 81 -22.85 -0.31 14.01
N GLY A 82 -22.71 0.14 12.78
CA GLY A 82 -21.98 1.36 12.53
C GLY A 82 -21.97 1.78 11.08
N ALA A 83 -21.23 2.84 10.83
CA ALA A 83 -20.90 3.24 9.47
C ALA A 83 -19.89 2.26 8.86
N GLU A 84 -19.95 2.10 7.55
CA GLU A 84 -18.92 1.37 6.84
C GLU A 84 -17.62 2.19 6.85
N ILE A 85 -16.63 1.74 7.64
CA ILE A 85 -15.35 2.45 7.79
C ILE A 85 -14.68 2.66 6.42
N THR A 86 -14.83 1.71 5.50
CA THR A 86 -14.22 1.80 4.17
C THR A 86 -14.81 2.90 3.30
N ASP A 87 -16.02 3.38 3.58
CA ASP A 87 -16.61 4.51 2.84
C ASP A 87 -15.88 5.84 3.12
N TYR A 88 -15.19 5.95 4.25
CA TYR A 88 -14.36 7.11 4.56
C TYR A 88 -13.02 7.11 3.81
N LEU A 89 -12.66 5.99 3.17
CA LEU A 89 -11.42 5.85 2.40
C LEU A 89 -11.52 6.46 1.01
N GLU A 90 -12.72 6.45 0.39
CA GLU A 90 -12.92 6.69 -1.03
C GLU A 90 -13.31 8.13 -1.40
N GLY A 91 -13.46 9.07 -0.48
CA GLY A 91 -13.98 10.34 -0.96
C GLY A 91 -13.95 11.54 -0.05
N ASP A 92 -14.46 12.61 -0.63
CA ASP A 92 -14.68 13.95 -0.09
C ASP A 92 -15.67 13.99 1.11
N LYS A 93 -16.26 12.83 1.48
CA LYS A 93 -16.95 12.59 2.75
C LYS A 93 -16.06 12.91 3.97
N SER A 94 -14.78 13.20 3.69
CA SER A 94 -13.77 13.57 4.66
C SER A 94 -13.87 15.00 5.20
N GLN A 95 -14.88 15.77 4.86
CA GLN A 95 -14.93 17.16 5.31
C GLN A 95 -15.23 17.31 6.80
N GLY A 96 -15.76 16.29 7.48
CA GLY A 96 -16.01 16.30 8.92
C GLY A 96 -16.82 17.50 9.42
N ASP A 97 -17.24 17.41 10.64
CA ASP A 97 -18.04 18.45 11.30
C ASP A 97 -17.14 19.47 12.02
N VAL A 98 -17.54 20.72 12.06
CA VAL A 98 -16.90 21.73 12.88
C VAL A 98 -17.51 21.66 14.29
N LEU A 99 -16.73 21.14 15.24
CA LEU A 99 -17.10 21.08 16.64
C LEU A 99 -16.43 22.22 17.40
N ARG A 100 -17.17 22.81 18.35
CA ARG A 100 -16.73 23.93 19.18
C ARG A 100 -16.78 23.53 20.64
N TRP A 101 -15.84 24.01 21.40
CA TRP A 101 -15.81 23.86 22.87
C TRP A 101 -15.30 25.14 23.49
N THR A 102 -15.61 25.32 24.78
CA THR A 102 -15.07 26.40 25.59
C THR A 102 -14.02 25.80 26.54
N ASP A 103 -12.84 26.37 26.55
CA ASP A 103 -11.76 25.91 27.40
C ASP A 103 -11.96 26.44 28.88
N GLU A 104 -11.08 26.02 29.78
CA GLU A 104 -11.11 26.42 31.18
C GLU A 104 -10.92 27.94 31.39
N ARG A 105 -10.43 28.66 30.37
CA ARG A 105 -10.22 30.11 30.39
C ARG A 105 -11.44 30.88 29.85
N GLY A 106 -12.47 30.18 29.41
CA GLY A 106 -13.66 30.75 28.78
C GLY A 106 -13.46 31.11 27.30
N GLU A 107 -12.34 30.73 26.69
CA GLU A 107 -12.13 30.92 25.26
C GLU A 107 -12.79 29.81 24.46
N THR A 108 -13.49 30.19 23.36
CA THR A 108 -14.12 29.23 22.47
C THR A 108 -13.17 28.91 21.32
N ASP A 109 -12.84 27.63 21.17
CA ASP A 109 -12.04 27.10 20.08
C ASP A 109 -12.88 26.14 19.22
N SER A 110 -12.41 25.80 18.04
CA SER A 110 -13.11 24.90 17.13
C SER A 110 -12.15 24.00 16.37
N LEU A 111 -12.60 22.79 16.10
CA LEU A 111 -11.84 21.79 15.34
C LEU A 111 -12.76 21.04 14.39
N ARG A 112 -12.28 20.81 13.18
CA ARG A 112 -12.96 19.92 12.25
C ARG A 112 -12.63 18.47 12.57
N MET A 113 -13.66 17.68 12.92
CA MET A 113 -13.53 16.27 13.27
C MET A 113 -14.42 15.42 12.37
N MET A 114 -13.95 14.22 12.05
CA MET A 114 -14.73 13.21 11.33
C MET A 114 -15.73 12.56 12.28
N CYS A 115 -17.00 12.48 11.88
CA CYS A 115 -17.99 11.69 12.58
C CYS A 115 -17.95 10.24 12.07
N ILE A 116 -17.80 9.28 12.97
CA ILE A 116 -17.91 7.85 12.68
C ILE A 116 -19.08 7.33 13.50
N TRP A 117 -20.11 6.87 12.80
CA TRP A 117 -21.28 6.27 13.45
C TRP A 117 -20.92 4.89 13.99
N ALA A 118 -21.19 4.68 15.27
CA ALA A 118 -20.81 3.47 15.99
C ALA A 118 -21.76 3.19 17.14
N ASP A 119 -22.07 1.92 17.37
CA ASP A 119 -22.72 1.46 18.59
C ASP A 119 -21.72 1.19 19.72
N GLY A 120 -22.23 0.74 20.88
CA GLY A 120 -21.39 0.46 22.05
C GLY A 120 -20.39 -0.67 21.85
N ASP A 121 -20.67 -1.61 20.96
CA ASP A 121 -19.81 -2.77 20.69
C ASP A 121 -18.76 -2.51 19.60
N PHE A 122 -18.81 -1.35 18.94
CA PHE A 122 -17.92 -1.02 17.83
C PHE A 122 -16.44 -1.03 18.25
N VAL A 123 -16.13 -0.43 19.39
CA VAL A 123 -14.77 -0.38 19.95
C VAL A 123 -14.22 -1.80 20.14
N ASN A 124 -15.05 -2.72 20.67
CA ASN A 124 -14.66 -4.10 20.90
C ASN A 124 -14.56 -4.91 19.59
N THR A 125 -15.51 -4.72 18.66
CA THR A 125 -15.56 -5.47 17.41
C THR A 125 -14.35 -5.19 16.52
N PHE A 126 -13.93 -3.92 16.46
CA PHE A 126 -12.72 -3.52 15.72
C PHE A 126 -11.44 -3.53 16.57
N GLY A 127 -11.51 -3.98 17.85
CA GLY A 127 -10.36 -4.08 18.74
C GLY A 127 -9.69 -2.72 19.01
N LEU A 128 -10.46 -1.63 18.99
CA LEU A 128 -9.94 -0.31 19.27
C LEU A 128 -9.54 -0.21 20.74
N LYS A 129 -8.37 0.33 21.01
CA LYS A 129 -7.88 0.47 22.37
C LYS A 129 -8.40 1.74 23.02
N LEU A 130 -9.25 1.58 24.04
CA LEU A 130 -9.67 2.69 24.88
C LEU A 130 -8.50 3.15 25.77
N LEU A 131 -8.14 4.41 25.71
CA LEU A 131 -7.03 5.00 26.47
C LEU A 131 -7.51 5.61 27.78
N LYS A 132 -8.70 6.26 27.77
CA LYS A 132 -9.32 6.91 28.91
C LYS A 132 -10.84 6.83 28.82
N GLY A 133 -11.51 6.93 29.95
CA GLY A 133 -12.98 7.01 30.03
C GLY A 133 -13.70 5.71 29.78
N GLU A 134 -14.89 5.80 29.23
CA GLU A 134 -15.82 4.70 29.00
C GLU A 134 -16.10 4.49 27.50
N GLY A 135 -16.61 3.29 27.12
CA GLY A 135 -17.18 3.00 25.82
C GLY A 135 -18.53 3.72 25.62
N LEU A 136 -18.99 3.76 24.35
CA LEU A 136 -20.35 4.20 24.08
C LEU A 136 -21.33 3.22 24.72
N LYS A 137 -22.36 3.73 25.37
CA LYS A 137 -23.46 2.90 25.85
C LYS A 137 -24.48 2.73 24.74
N ALA A 138 -24.95 1.53 24.55
CA ALA A 138 -25.87 1.16 23.47
C ALA A 138 -27.33 1.63 23.72
N ASP A 139 -27.59 2.32 24.80
CA ASP A 139 -28.91 2.80 25.14
C ASP A 139 -29.22 4.07 24.32
N GLY A 140 -30.10 3.94 23.37
CA GLY A 140 -30.69 5.09 22.64
C GLY A 140 -31.51 6.05 23.56
N GLY A 141 -31.36 5.91 24.89
CA GLY A 141 -32.12 6.67 25.87
C GLY A 141 -31.99 8.20 25.72
N ALA A 142 -30.83 8.68 25.38
CA ALA A 142 -30.59 10.10 25.17
C ALA A 142 -31.25 10.64 23.89
N TYR A 143 -31.36 9.81 22.83
CA TYR A 143 -31.94 10.22 21.55
C TYR A 143 -33.45 10.45 21.63
N PHE A 144 -34.15 9.62 22.40
CA PHE A 144 -35.60 9.70 22.55
C PHE A 144 -36.07 10.54 23.75
N SER A 145 -35.20 10.85 24.70
CA SER A 145 -35.56 11.58 25.91
C SER A 145 -35.63 13.11 25.73
N GLY A 146 -35.28 13.63 24.56
CA GLY A 146 -35.26 15.08 24.31
C GLY A 146 -34.15 15.85 25.01
N THR A 147 -33.35 15.19 25.83
CA THR A 147 -32.12 15.74 26.44
C THR A 147 -30.96 15.42 25.51
N TYR A 148 -30.60 16.39 24.70
CA TYR A 148 -29.60 16.27 23.62
C TYR A 148 -28.16 16.26 24.16
N ASP A 149 -27.85 15.31 25.01
CA ASP A 149 -26.49 15.05 25.52
C ASP A 149 -25.97 13.75 24.91
N PHE A 150 -25.36 13.86 23.73
CA PHE A 150 -24.84 12.69 22.99
C PHE A 150 -23.47 12.30 23.53
N PRO A 151 -23.30 11.09 24.10
CA PRO A 151 -21.97 10.60 24.45
C PRO A 151 -21.15 10.37 23.18
N VAL A 152 -19.91 10.86 23.19
CA VAL A 152 -18.97 10.68 22.09
C VAL A 152 -17.61 10.22 22.60
N ILE A 153 -16.95 9.39 21.80
CA ILE A 153 -15.57 8.99 22.01
C ILE A 153 -14.72 9.71 20.96
N ILE A 154 -13.65 10.34 21.37
CA ILE A 154 -12.71 10.99 20.45
C ILE A 154 -11.44 10.13 20.25
N ASN A 155 -10.75 10.27 19.13
CA ASN A 155 -9.43 9.67 18.97
C ASN A 155 -8.32 10.55 19.59
N GLU A 156 -7.12 9.99 19.72
CA GLU A 156 -5.98 10.71 20.31
C GLU A 156 -5.56 11.92 19.46
N ALA A 157 -5.72 11.85 18.14
CA ALA A 157 -5.47 12.97 17.23
C ALA A 157 -6.38 14.17 17.53
N ALA A 158 -7.67 13.92 17.83
CA ALA A 158 -8.60 14.95 18.24
C ALA A 158 -8.18 15.54 19.59
N ARG A 159 -7.87 14.71 20.59
CA ARG A 159 -7.40 15.18 21.91
C ARG A 159 -6.16 16.08 21.79
N LYS A 160 -5.17 15.66 20.99
CA LYS A 160 -3.94 16.44 20.76
C LYS A 160 -4.24 17.77 20.04
N ALA A 161 -5.13 17.76 19.07
CA ALA A 161 -5.51 18.95 18.30
C ALA A 161 -6.31 19.96 19.18
N MET A 162 -7.14 19.46 20.10
CA MET A 162 -7.83 20.28 21.08
C MET A 162 -6.91 20.90 22.12
N LYS A 163 -5.66 20.41 22.25
CA LYS A 163 -4.66 20.86 23.25
C LYS A 163 -5.14 20.72 24.70
N VAL A 164 -6.01 19.75 24.95
CA VAL A 164 -6.60 19.48 26.26
C VAL A 164 -5.92 18.27 26.91
N ALA A 165 -5.55 18.39 28.17
CA ALA A 165 -4.91 17.30 28.90
C ALA A 165 -5.91 16.20 29.26
N ASP A 166 -7.08 16.54 29.75
CA ASP A 166 -8.19 15.63 30.04
C ASP A 166 -9.49 16.12 29.40
N PRO A 167 -9.93 15.50 28.31
CA PRO A 167 -11.16 15.89 27.65
C PRO A 167 -12.42 15.22 28.21
N ILE A 168 -12.29 14.27 29.15
CA ILE A 168 -13.43 13.53 29.69
C ILE A 168 -14.40 14.47 30.41
N GLY A 169 -15.68 14.37 30.08
CA GLY A 169 -16.74 15.21 30.62
C GLY A 169 -16.91 16.55 29.91
N MET A 170 -15.99 16.95 29.03
CA MET A 170 -16.13 18.20 28.28
C MET A 170 -17.33 18.15 27.32
N GLU A 171 -18.05 19.30 27.30
CA GLU A 171 -19.10 19.51 26.29
C GLU A 171 -18.53 20.13 25.04
N ILE A 172 -18.88 19.53 23.90
CA ILE A 172 -18.60 20.03 22.56
C ILE A 172 -19.90 20.23 21.81
N SER A 173 -19.96 21.22 20.94
CA SER A 173 -21.18 21.58 20.20
C SER A 173 -20.92 21.67 18.70
N GLY A 174 -21.95 21.43 17.91
CA GLY A 174 -21.89 21.45 16.44
C GLY A 174 -21.94 20.06 15.82
N GLY A 175 -21.78 20.01 14.51
CA GLY A 175 -21.85 18.77 13.72
C GLY A 175 -23.27 18.28 13.51
N PHE A 176 -23.39 16.98 13.19
CA PHE A 176 -24.67 16.36 12.88
C PHE A 176 -25.61 16.37 14.09
N GLY A 177 -26.89 16.65 13.85
CA GLY A 177 -27.98 16.66 14.80
C GLY A 177 -28.83 17.93 14.74
N VAL A 178 -30.00 17.90 15.34
CA VAL A 178 -30.96 19.03 15.38
C VAL A 178 -30.87 19.75 16.73
N GLY A 179 -30.96 21.08 16.76
CA GLY A 179 -30.96 21.88 17.99
C GLY A 179 -29.56 22.28 18.47
N THR A 180 -29.38 22.37 19.78
CA THR A 180 -28.12 22.82 20.42
C THR A 180 -26.97 21.82 20.29
N ASN A 181 -27.23 20.61 19.82
CA ASN A 181 -26.26 19.55 19.49
C ASN A 181 -25.06 19.45 20.44
N LYS A 182 -25.35 19.44 21.73
CA LYS A 182 -24.36 19.21 22.76
C LYS A 182 -23.94 17.74 22.76
N LYS A 183 -22.67 17.51 22.74
CA LYS A 183 -22.03 16.20 22.84
C LYS A 183 -21.13 16.23 24.05
N ARG A 184 -21.10 15.11 24.79
CA ARG A 184 -20.19 14.97 25.94
C ARG A 184 -19.12 13.93 25.60
N ILE A 185 -17.87 14.29 25.76
CA ILE A 185 -16.75 13.37 25.59
C ILE A 185 -16.72 12.41 26.77
N VAL A 186 -16.99 11.12 26.50
CA VAL A 186 -17.00 10.06 27.52
C VAL A 186 -15.77 9.18 27.45
N GLY A 187 -15.05 9.17 26.33
CA GLY A 187 -13.88 8.33 26.18
C GLY A 187 -12.89 8.87 25.15
N VAL A 188 -11.68 8.33 25.22
CA VAL A 188 -10.60 8.58 24.26
C VAL A 188 -10.06 7.23 23.79
N VAL A 189 -10.10 6.98 22.48
CA VAL A 189 -9.48 5.81 21.85
C VAL A 189 -8.13 6.15 21.24
N GLN A 190 -7.28 5.13 21.15
CA GLN A 190 -6.03 5.22 20.41
C GLN A 190 -6.33 5.58 18.94
N ASP A 191 -5.39 6.29 18.32
CA ASP A 191 -5.48 6.58 16.90
C ASP A 191 -5.57 5.30 16.05
N PHE A 192 -6.52 5.26 15.15
CA PHE A 192 -6.72 4.19 14.19
C PHE A 192 -6.91 4.75 12.77
N ASN A 193 -6.49 3.98 11.79
CA ASN A 193 -6.57 4.41 10.39
C ASN A 193 -7.94 4.04 9.80
N PHE A 194 -8.84 5.00 9.75
CA PHE A 194 -10.13 4.91 9.07
C PHE A 194 -10.11 5.56 7.68
N GLN A 195 -8.97 6.11 7.27
CA GLN A 195 -8.73 6.73 5.97
C GLN A 195 -7.55 6.08 5.26
N SER A 196 -7.38 6.40 3.98
CA SER A 196 -6.22 5.96 3.21
C SER A 196 -4.91 6.32 3.91
N LEU A 197 -3.96 5.40 3.95
CA LEU A 197 -2.61 5.63 4.50
C LEU A 197 -1.78 6.67 3.73
N ARG A 198 -2.34 7.26 2.67
CA ARG A 198 -1.80 8.47 2.05
C ARG A 198 -1.97 9.71 2.93
N GLN A 199 -2.94 9.70 3.85
CA GLN A 199 -3.23 10.80 4.75
C GLN A 199 -2.84 10.45 6.19
N LYS A 200 -2.47 11.48 6.96
CA LYS A 200 -2.31 11.33 8.42
C LYS A 200 -3.67 11.11 9.05
N ILE A 201 -3.70 10.38 10.17
CA ILE A 201 -4.92 10.20 10.95
C ILE A 201 -5.49 11.56 11.32
N LYS A 202 -6.73 11.79 10.94
CA LYS A 202 -7.44 13.04 11.24
C LYS A 202 -8.14 12.95 12.60
N PRO A 203 -8.40 14.09 13.23
CA PRO A 203 -9.31 14.17 14.37
C PRO A 203 -10.66 13.55 14.02
N ALA A 204 -11.13 12.63 14.87
CA ALA A 204 -12.38 11.93 14.69
C ALA A 204 -13.11 11.72 16.01
N TYR A 205 -14.42 11.57 15.93
CA TYR A 205 -15.25 11.17 17.03
C TYR A 205 -16.21 10.07 16.62
N LEU A 206 -16.44 9.13 17.53
CA LEU A 206 -17.42 8.06 17.41
C LEU A 206 -18.69 8.51 18.13
N MET A 207 -19.83 8.35 17.48
CA MET A 207 -21.12 8.73 18.02
C MET A 207 -22.18 7.70 17.66
N TYR A 208 -23.06 7.41 18.61
CA TYR A 208 -24.23 6.57 18.36
C TYR A 208 -25.36 7.39 17.75
N SER A 209 -25.94 6.91 16.64
CA SER A 209 -27.21 7.36 16.11
C SER A 209 -27.91 6.21 15.39
N PRO A 210 -29.07 5.76 15.86
CA PRO A 210 -29.79 4.64 15.25
C PRO A 210 -30.09 4.84 13.77
N GLU A 211 -30.31 6.08 13.33
CA GLU A 211 -30.65 6.43 11.96
C GLU A 211 -29.46 6.31 10.98
N CYS A 212 -28.24 6.27 11.52
CA CYS A 212 -27.02 6.24 10.73
C CYS A 212 -26.28 4.90 10.76
N LEU A 213 -26.86 3.89 11.41
CA LEU A 213 -26.29 2.56 11.53
C LEU A 213 -26.76 1.66 10.39
N GLY A 214 -26.20 1.87 9.21
CA GLY A 214 -26.60 1.16 7.98
C GLY A 214 -25.88 -0.17 7.74
N ASN A 215 -24.90 -0.53 8.58
CA ASN A 215 -24.12 -1.77 8.43
C ASN A 215 -24.01 -2.50 9.76
N ILE A 216 -23.93 -3.83 9.65
CA ILE A 216 -23.53 -4.70 10.76
C ILE A 216 -22.12 -5.20 10.47
N HIS A 217 -21.28 -5.11 11.49
CA HIS A 217 -19.92 -5.62 11.49
C HIS A 217 -19.84 -6.82 12.45
N ILE A 218 -19.45 -7.96 11.94
CA ILE A 218 -19.46 -9.23 12.67
C ILE A 218 -18.03 -9.74 12.73
N LYS A 219 -17.47 -9.85 13.92
CA LYS A 219 -16.18 -10.49 14.15
C LYS A 219 -16.37 -11.98 14.32
N ILE A 220 -15.83 -12.77 13.41
CA ILE A 220 -15.94 -14.23 13.42
C ILE A 220 -14.61 -14.89 13.82
N ALA A 221 -14.68 -16.12 14.30
CA ALA A 221 -13.50 -16.93 14.55
C ALA A 221 -12.80 -17.28 13.22
N PRO A 222 -11.45 -17.37 13.18
CA PRO A 222 -10.72 -17.72 11.97
C PRO A 222 -11.00 -19.16 11.50
N GLU A 223 -11.38 -20.02 12.43
CA GLU A 223 -11.81 -21.39 12.16
C GLU A 223 -13.28 -21.40 11.71
N HIS A 224 -13.64 -22.34 10.84
CA HIS A 224 -15.04 -22.55 10.38
C HIS A 224 -15.70 -21.32 9.71
N LYS A 225 -14.94 -20.48 9.04
CA LYS A 225 -15.44 -19.23 8.41
C LYS A 225 -16.65 -19.47 7.52
N GLN A 226 -16.59 -20.48 6.64
CA GLN A 226 -17.67 -20.74 5.68
C GLN A 226 -18.94 -21.22 6.37
N GLU A 227 -18.81 -22.06 7.38
CA GLU A 227 -19.93 -22.57 8.18
C GLU A 227 -20.62 -21.41 8.93
N THR A 228 -19.80 -20.54 9.53
CA THR A 228 -20.31 -19.36 10.24
C THR A 228 -21.01 -18.40 9.28
N LEU A 229 -20.44 -18.15 8.09
CA LEU A 229 -21.09 -17.32 7.07
C LEU A 229 -22.42 -17.90 6.59
N ASN A 230 -22.49 -19.21 6.36
CA ASN A 230 -23.74 -19.89 5.97
C ASN A 230 -24.79 -19.76 7.08
N PHE A 231 -24.40 -19.87 8.35
CA PHE A 231 -25.31 -19.66 9.49
C PHE A 231 -25.82 -18.21 9.51
N ILE A 232 -24.94 -17.22 9.35
CA ILE A 232 -25.30 -15.81 9.31
C ILE A 232 -26.25 -15.53 8.14
N GLN A 233 -25.94 -16.05 6.96
CA GLN A 233 -26.80 -15.91 5.78
C GLN A 233 -28.19 -16.48 6.04
N LYS A 234 -28.29 -17.68 6.56
CA LYS A 234 -29.56 -18.31 6.89
C LYS A 234 -30.38 -17.45 7.84
N LYS A 235 -29.77 -16.94 8.90
CA LYS A 235 -30.45 -16.05 9.86
C LYS A 235 -30.84 -14.72 9.24
N PHE A 236 -30.02 -14.19 8.35
CA PHE A 236 -30.34 -13.01 7.59
C PHE A 236 -31.58 -13.21 6.70
N GLU A 237 -31.64 -14.30 5.94
CA GLU A 237 -32.77 -14.65 5.08
C GLU A 237 -34.08 -14.89 5.87
N GLU A 238 -33.98 -15.44 7.11
CA GLU A 238 -35.11 -15.65 8.00
C GLU A 238 -35.68 -14.34 8.58
N MET A 239 -34.84 -13.33 8.81
CA MET A 239 -35.17 -12.16 9.64
C MET A 239 -35.16 -10.83 8.87
N ALA A 240 -34.50 -10.78 7.71
CA ALA A 240 -34.36 -9.54 6.95
C ALA A 240 -35.71 -9.03 6.41
N PRO A 241 -35.94 -7.71 6.43
CA PRO A 241 -37.14 -7.15 5.85
C PRO A 241 -37.23 -7.43 4.35
N PHE A 242 -38.44 -7.50 3.81
CA PHE A 242 -38.71 -7.84 2.41
C PHE A 242 -38.05 -6.88 1.39
N PHE A 243 -37.67 -5.68 1.80
CA PHE A 243 -37.00 -4.71 0.94
C PHE A 243 -35.48 -4.91 0.86
N ILE A 244 -34.89 -5.71 1.77
CA ILE A 244 -33.49 -6.13 1.70
C ILE A 244 -33.45 -7.52 1.04
N LYS A 245 -33.33 -7.52 -0.30
CA LYS A 245 -33.52 -8.73 -1.11
C LYS A 245 -32.32 -9.66 -1.18
N GLU A 246 -31.14 -9.21 -0.81
CA GLU A 246 -29.92 -9.93 -1.10
C GLU A 246 -28.93 -9.85 0.08
N PHE A 247 -28.48 -11.02 0.52
CA PHE A 247 -27.38 -11.12 1.47
C PHE A 247 -26.07 -10.81 0.78
N LYS A 248 -25.57 -9.61 1.00
CA LYS A 248 -24.25 -9.18 0.51
C LYS A 248 -23.33 -8.92 1.69
N TYR A 249 -22.23 -9.60 1.71
CA TYR A 249 -21.19 -9.37 2.71
C TYR A 249 -19.85 -9.05 2.05
N LYS A 250 -19.00 -8.38 2.78
CA LYS A 250 -17.61 -8.14 2.42
C LYS A 250 -16.73 -8.32 3.65
N PHE A 251 -15.56 -8.93 3.47
CA PHE A 251 -14.56 -8.88 4.51
C PHE A 251 -13.95 -7.49 4.57
N PHE A 252 -13.78 -6.99 5.78
CA PHE A 252 -13.21 -5.65 5.98
C PHE A 252 -11.77 -5.56 5.46
N SER A 253 -10.97 -6.63 5.64
CA SER A 253 -9.64 -6.76 5.05
C SER A 253 -9.63 -6.64 3.52
N ASP A 254 -10.61 -7.24 2.84
CA ASP A 254 -10.71 -7.18 1.38
C ASP A 254 -11.13 -5.79 0.90
N ALA A 255 -12.05 -5.15 1.63
CA ALA A 255 -12.48 -3.79 1.33
C ALA A 255 -11.33 -2.80 1.49
N LEU A 256 -10.51 -2.92 2.54
CA LEU A 256 -9.28 -2.15 2.71
C LEU A 256 -8.28 -2.39 1.57
N ASN A 257 -8.11 -3.65 1.15
CA ASN A 257 -7.19 -4.00 0.08
C ASN A 257 -7.60 -3.41 -1.27
N ARG A 258 -8.91 -3.27 -1.55
CA ARG A 258 -9.42 -2.64 -2.78
C ARG A 258 -8.97 -1.19 -2.94
N ASN A 259 -8.81 -0.46 -1.84
CA ASN A 259 -8.34 0.92 -1.89
C ASN A 259 -6.90 1.07 -2.39
N TYR A 260 -6.14 -0.03 -2.42
CA TYR A 260 -4.78 -0.06 -2.97
C TYR A 260 -4.69 -0.76 -4.33
N GLU A 261 -5.85 -1.06 -4.97
CA GLU A 261 -5.84 -1.71 -6.30
C GLU A 261 -5.24 -0.80 -7.38
N GLN A 262 -5.43 0.50 -7.27
CA GLN A 262 -4.84 1.46 -8.19
C GLN A 262 -3.31 1.43 -8.12
N GLU A 263 -2.76 1.45 -6.91
CA GLU A 263 -1.31 1.34 -6.68
C GLU A 263 -0.77 -0.03 -7.11
N ARG A 264 -1.53 -1.10 -6.88
CA ARG A 264 -1.17 -2.44 -7.37
C ARG A 264 -1.15 -2.49 -8.89
N GLN A 265 -2.12 -1.87 -9.55
CA GLN A 265 -2.16 -1.80 -11.00
C GLN A 265 -0.98 -0.99 -11.55
N GLN A 266 -0.67 0.16 -10.95
CA GLN A 266 0.52 0.95 -11.29
C GLN A 266 1.81 0.15 -11.10
N SER A 267 1.91 -0.60 -10.00
CA SER A 267 3.05 -1.48 -9.73
C SER A 267 3.23 -2.58 -10.77
N ARG A 268 2.12 -3.21 -11.21
CA ARG A 268 2.14 -4.24 -12.27
C ARG A 268 2.58 -3.65 -13.62
N MET A 269 2.07 -2.46 -13.96
CA MET A 269 2.50 -1.76 -15.19
C MET A 269 4.00 -1.40 -15.13
N LEU A 270 4.46 -0.87 -14.00
CA LEU A 270 5.87 -0.52 -13.81
C LEU A 270 6.78 -1.75 -13.92
N LEU A 271 6.36 -2.88 -13.35
CA LEU A 271 7.06 -4.17 -13.48
C LEU A 271 7.15 -4.62 -14.94
N ALA A 272 6.05 -4.52 -15.70
CA ALA A 272 6.03 -4.89 -17.12
C ALA A 272 6.99 -4.01 -17.93
N PHE A 273 7.00 -2.69 -17.72
CA PHE A 273 7.95 -1.78 -18.36
C PHE A 273 9.40 -2.05 -17.94
N THR A 274 9.62 -2.43 -16.68
CA THR A 274 10.95 -2.80 -16.19
C THR A 274 11.46 -4.06 -16.90
N ILE A 275 10.62 -5.10 -17.02
CA ILE A 275 10.97 -6.33 -17.73
C ILE A 275 11.28 -6.01 -19.20
N LEU A 276 10.45 -5.21 -19.86
CA LEU A 276 10.66 -4.79 -21.26
C LEU A 276 11.99 -4.04 -21.41
N ALA A 277 12.28 -3.08 -20.54
CA ALA A 277 13.53 -2.32 -20.57
C ALA A 277 14.76 -3.21 -20.37
N VAL A 278 14.69 -4.18 -19.45
CA VAL A 278 15.76 -5.17 -19.24
C VAL A 278 15.97 -6.03 -20.47
N VAL A 279 14.89 -6.51 -21.11
CA VAL A 279 14.97 -7.30 -22.35
C VAL A 279 15.62 -6.50 -23.47
N ILE A 280 15.21 -5.24 -23.68
CA ILE A 280 15.80 -4.35 -24.68
C ILE A 280 17.29 -4.11 -24.40
N ALA A 281 17.67 -3.89 -23.14
CA ALA A 281 19.06 -3.72 -22.75
C ALA A 281 19.90 -5.00 -23.03
N MET A 282 19.34 -6.18 -22.71
CA MET A 282 19.99 -7.47 -23.04
C MET A 282 20.17 -7.67 -24.54
N MET A 283 19.16 -7.33 -25.37
CA MET A 283 19.28 -7.39 -26.83
C MET A 283 20.38 -6.44 -27.33
N GLY A 284 20.49 -5.24 -26.75
CA GLY A 284 21.56 -4.30 -27.04
C GLY A 284 22.96 -4.87 -26.70
N VAL A 285 23.10 -5.46 -25.52
CA VAL A 285 24.34 -6.15 -25.11
C VAL A 285 24.65 -7.30 -26.04
N PHE A 286 23.67 -8.16 -26.31
CA PHE A 286 23.82 -9.31 -27.22
C PHE A 286 24.34 -8.89 -28.61
N GLY A 287 23.72 -7.86 -29.20
CA GLY A 287 24.13 -7.33 -30.50
C GLY A 287 25.54 -6.78 -30.49
N LEU A 288 25.88 -6.01 -29.43
CA LEU A 288 27.23 -5.41 -29.31
C LEU A 288 28.32 -6.45 -29.02
N VAL A 289 28.04 -7.45 -28.17
CA VAL A 289 28.98 -8.56 -27.94
C VAL A 289 29.25 -9.31 -29.24
N THR A 290 28.18 -9.61 -30.01
CA THR A 290 28.30 -10.29 -31.30
C THR A 290 29.15 -9.51 -32.32
N LEU A 291 28.91 -8.20 -32.39
CA LEU A 291 29.68 -7.32 -33.28
C LEU A 291 31.15 -7.21 -32.84
N SER A 292 31.39 -7.01 -31.52
CA SER A 292 32.73 -6.89 -30.95
C SER A 292 33.53 -8.17 -31.08
N THR A 293 32.92 -9.33 -30.90
CA THR A 293 33.59 -10.62 -31.07
C THR A 293 33.96 -10.85 -32.54
N ARG A 294 33.07 -10.53 -33.49
CA ARG A 294 33.38 -10.60 -34.94
C ARG A 294 34.53 -9.68 -35.34
N GLN A 295 34.54 -8.45 -34.89
CA GLN A 295 35.60 -7.49 -35.20
C GLN A 295 36.96 -7.87 -34.60
N ARG A 296 36.98 -8.56 -33.44
CA ARG A 296 38.18 -8.97 -32.75
C ARG A 296 38.55 -10.45 -33.00
N THR A 297 37.93 -11.10 -34.00
CA THR A 297 38.19 -12.56 -34.27
C THR A 297 39.64 -12.84 -34.54
N LYS A 298 40.39 -12.02 -35.32
CA LYS A 298 41.81 -12.16 -35.57
C LYS A 298 42.66 -12.00 -34.29
N GLU A 299 42.34 -11.00 -33.45
CA GLU A 299 43.02 -10.78 -32.17
C GLU A 299 42.80 -11.96 -31.22
N ILE A 300 41.59 -12.47 -31.12
CA ILE A 300 41.24 -13.64 -30.34
C ILE A 300 41.99 -14.88 -30.83
N GLY A 301 42.06 -15.06 -32.15
CA GLY A 301 42.84 -16.16 -32.77
C GLY A 301 44.30 -16.12 -32.43
N ILE A 302 44.97 -14.97 -32.57
CA ILE A 302 46.38 -14.77 -32.26
C ILE A 302 46.64 -15.05 -30.75
N ARG A 303 45.82 -14.54 -29.87
CA ARG A 303 45.96 -14.81 -28.43
C ARG A 303 45.81 -16.30 -28.09
N LYS A 304 44.89 -17.01 -28.75
CA LYS A 304 44.75 -18.46 -28.55
C LYS A 304 45.98 -19.25 -29.02
N VAL A 305 46.53 -18.91 -30.18
CA VAL A 305 47.77 -19.54 -30.67
C VAL A 305 48.93 -19.29 -29.69
N ASN A 306 48.96 -18.10 -29.03
CA ASN A 306 49.93 -17.78 -27.99
C ASN A 306 49.57 -18.36 -26.62
N GLY A 307 48.66 -19.33 -26.51
CA GLY A 307 48.36 -20.04 -25.27
C GLY A 307 47.30 -19.41 -24.37
N ALA A 308 46.58 -18.39 -24.83
CA ALA A 308 45.53 -17.79 -24.01
C ALA A 308 44.31 -18.73 -23.82
N HIS A 309 43.91 -18.96 -22.57
CA HIS A 309 42.73 -19.75 -22.22
C HIS A 309 41.45 -19.02 -22.57
N SER A 310 40.45 -19.76 -23.02
CA SER A 310 39.12 -19.20 -23.39
C SER A 310 38.50 -18.36 -22.24
N GLY A 311 38.71 -18.75 -20.97
CA GLY A 311 38.25 -17.99 -19.79
C GLY A 311 38.88 -16.59 -19.67
N GLY A 312 40.15 -16.40 -20.11
CA GLY A 312 40.77 -15.06 -20.13
C GLY A 312 40.10 -14.12 -21.12
N ILE A 313 39.69 -14.64 -22.26
CA ILE A 313 38.95 -13.87 -23.28
C ILE A 313 37.57 -13.47 -22.77
N VAL A 314 36.83 -14.41 -22.17
CA VAL A 314 35.54 -14.14 -21.55
C VAL A 314 35.65 -13.08 -20.45
N LYS A 315 36.66 -13.19 -19.57
CA LYS A 315 36.89 -12.20 -18.50
C LYS A 315 37.12 -10.80 -19.05
N MET A 316 37.86 -10.68 -20.15
CA MET A 316 38.11 -9.38 -20.81
C MET A 316 36.81 -8.70 -21.28
N PHE A 317 35.94 -9.46 -21.93
CA PHE A 317 34.62 -8.93 -22.37
C PHE A 317 33.71 -8.62 -21.17
N CYS A 318 33.64 -9.49 -20.17
CA CYS A 318 32.87 -9.24 -18.95
C CYS A 318 33.30 -7.93 -18.26
N LEU A 319 34.56 -7.67 -18.11
CA LEU A 319 35.05 -6.43 -17.52
C LEU A 319 34.74 -5.19 -18.38
N GLU A 320 34.79 -5.32 -19.71
CA GLU A 320 34.42 -4.21 -20.63
C GLU A 320 32.95 -3.82 -20.46
N TYR A 321 32.01 -4.80 -20.45
CA TYR A 321 30.59 -4.50 -20.30
C TYR A 321 30.19 -4.11 -18.88
N LEU A 322 30.83 -4.69 -17.87
CA LEU A 322 30.61 -4.32 -16.46
C LEU A 322 30.99 -2.85 -16.18
N LYS A 323 32.02 -2.32 -16.86
CA LYS A 323 32.34 -0.89 -16.80
C LYS A 323 31.19 -0.01 -17.27
N TRP A 324 30.51 -0.40 -18.36
CA TRP A 324 29.36 0.37 -18.88
C TRP A 324 28.16 0.30 -17.96
N VAL A 325 27.92 -0.84 -17.29
CA VAL A 325 26.91 -0.94 -16.22
C VAL A 325 27.28 -0.02 -15.05
N GLY A 326 28.55 -0.01 -14.63
CA GLY A 326 29.03 0.91 -13.58
C GLY A 326 28.86 2.38 -13.93
N ILE A 327 29.21 2.78 -15.18
CA ILE A 327 29.01 4.14 -15.67
C ILE A 327 27.53 4.52 -15.68
N ALA A 328 26.64 3.61 -16.10
CA ALA A 328 25.21 3.84 -16.14
C ALA A 328 24.59 3.88 -14.72
N PHE A 329 25.14 3.14 -13.78
CA PHE A 329 24.68 3.11 -12.39
C PHE A 329 24.79 4.48 -11.70
N VAL A 330 25.84 5.24 -11.99
CA VAL A 330 26.08 6.56 -11.39
C VAL A 330 24.93 7.54 -11.64
N PRO A 331 24.46 7.78 -12.87
CA PRO A 331 23.29 8.65 -13.11
C PRO A 331 21.96 7.99 -12.79
N ALA A 332 21.84 6.65 -12.87
CA ALA A 332 20.60 5.94 -12.59
C ALA A 332 20.16 6.04 -11.11
N CYS A 333 21.12 6.00 -10.18
CA CYS A 333 20.81 6.11 -8.75
C CYS A 333 20.18 7.46 -8.38
N PRO A 334 20.73 8.63 -8.70
CA PRO A 334 20.09 9.91 -8.39
C PRO A 334 18.78 10.09 -9.13
N LEU A 335 18.64 9.63 -10.37
CA LEU A 335 17.37 9.68 -11.10
C LEU A 335 16.30 8.84 -10.38
N GLY A 336 16.59 7.58 -10.06
CA GLY A 336 15.69 6.72 -9.32
C GLY A 336 15.33 7.28 -7.94
N TYR A 337 16.29 7.85 -7.24
CA TYR A 337 16.06 8.52 -5.96
C TYR A 337 15.10 9.70 -6.10
N LEU A 338 15.34 10.62 -7.04
CA LEU A 338 14.51 11.81 -7.26
C LEU A 338 13.07 11.46 -7.63
N PHE A 339 12.87 10.52 -8.57
CA PHE A 339 11.54 10.07 -8.95
C PHE A 339 10.78 9.46 -7.77
N MET A 340 11.45 8.58 -7.02
CA MET A 340 10.81 7.90 -5.91
C MET A 340 10.65 8.79 -4.68
N TYR A 341 11.49 9.78 -4.48
CA TYR A 341 11.33 10.75 -3.42
C TYR A 341 10.02 11.55 -3.59
N HIS A 342 9.77 12.07 -4.80
CA HIS A 342 8.53 12.80 -5.09
C HIS A 342 7.29 11.90 -4.97
N TRP A 343 7.37 10.68 -5.48
CA TRP A 343 6.25 9.74 -5.39
C TRP A 343 5.96 9.32 -3.93
N LEU A 344 6.97 9.04 -3.14
CA LEU A 344 6.80 8.70 -1.72
C LEU A 344 6.31 9.89 -0.88
N ASP A 345 6.56 11.11 -1.30
CA ASP A 345 6.12 12.32 -0.58
C ASP A 345 4.60 12.50 -0.60
N GLU A 346 3.90 11.86 -1.54
CA GLU A 346 2.44 11.79 -1.57
C GLU A 346 1.85 10.92 -0.44
N PHE A 347 2.68 10.13 0.26
CA PHE A 347 2.24 9.24 1.33
C PHE A 347 2.60 9.81 2.70
N ALA A 348 1.60 9.93 3.59
CA ALA A 348 1.85 10.28 4.98
C ALA A 348 2.64 9.20 5.72
N TYR A 349 2.41 7.93 5.34
CA TYR A 349 3.11 6.76 5.85
C TYR A 349 3.97 6.16 4.75
N ARG A 350 5.25 6.47 4.78
CA ARG A 350 6.21 6.06 3.77
C ARG A 350 7.30 5.14 4.31
N THR A 351 7.72 4.21 3.46
CA THR A 351 8.89 3.38 3.74
C THR A 351 10.18 4.16 3.56
N THR A 352 11.24 3.75 4.23
CA THR A 352 12.59 4.33 4.02
C THR A 352 13.20 3.81 2.73
N MET A 353 13.83 4.70 1.96
CA MET A 353 14.64 4.31 0.80
C MET A 353 15.97 3.72 1.30
N SER A 354 16.03 2.39 1.37
CA SER A 354 17.24 1.69 1.83
C SER A 354 18.27 1.63 0.73
N TRP A 355 19.53 1.94 1.03
CA TRP A 355 20.66 1.87 0.08
C TRP A 355 20.86 0.46 -0.54
N TRP A 356 20.44 -0.58 0.17
CA TRP A 356 20.46 -1.95 -0.34
C TRP A 356 19.65 -2.17 -1.61
N LEU A 357 18.55 -1.43 -1.79
CA LEU A 357 17.74 -1.52 -3.01
C LEU A 357 18.53 -1.01 -4.22
N PHE A 358 19.30 0.07 -4.03
CA PHE A 358 20.15 0.62 -5.08
C PHE A 358 21.26 -0.36 -5.45
N LEU A 359 21.95 -0.90 -4.46
CA LEU A 359 22.99 -1.91 -4.70
C LEU A 359 22.42 -3.16 -5.36
N GLY A 360 21.29 -3.68 -4.86
CA GLY A 360 20.59 -4.84 -5.41
C GLY A 360 20.19 -4.67 -6.86
N GLY A 361 19.61 -3.52 -7.24
CA GLY A 361 19.25 -3.19 -8.61
C GLY A 361 20.45 -3.19 -9.56
N GLY A 362 21.55 -2.59 -9.12
CA GLY A 362 22.82 -2.61 -9.87
C GLY A 362 23.39 -4.02 -10.05
N LEU A 363 23.36 -4.83 -8.98
CA LEU A 363 23.84 -6.23 -9.02
C LEU A 363 22.99 -7.11 -9.92
N ILE A 364 21.67 -6.93 -9.94
CA ILE A 364 20.76 -7.68 -10.83
C ILE A 364 21.11 -7.38 -12.29
N ILE A 365 21.22 -6.12 -12.69
CA ILE A 365 21.56 -5.74 -14.07
C ILE A 365 22.99 -6.21 -14.42
N ALA A 366 23.94 -6.08 -13.52
CA ALA A 366 25.29 -6.60 -13.71
C ALA A 366 25.30 -8.13 -13.93
N GLY A 367 24.56 -8.87 -13.10
CA GLY A 367 24.42 -10.32 -13.20
C GLY A 367 23.80 -10.77 -14.54
N ILE A 368 22.69 -10.15 -14.94
CA ILE A 368 22.03 -10.43 -16.21
C ILE A 368 22.96 -10.10 -17.41
N THR A 369 23.67 -8.96 -17.34
CA THR A 369 24.64 -8.56 -18.35
C THR A 369 25.78 -9.58 -18.45
N LEU A 370 26.33 -10.01 -17.32
CA LEU A 370 27.38 -11.02 -17.29
C LEU A 370 26.92 -12.35 -17.89
N LEU A 371 25.74 -12.83 -17.54
CA LEU A 371 25.16 -14.05 -18.10
C LEU A 371 25.04 -13.96 -19.62
N THR A 372 24.56 -12.82 -20.14
CA THR A 372 24.43 -12.58 -21.59
C THR A 372 25.80 -12.57 -22.27
N VAL A 373 26.79 -11.85 -21.69
CA VAL A 373 28.15 -11.76 -22.24
C VAL A 373 28.86 -13.10 -22.21
N ILE A 374 28.80 -13.85 -21.09
CA ILE A 374 29.41 -15.17 -20.94
C ILE A 374 28.84 -16.14 -21.97
N GLY A 375 27.49 -16.24 -22.07
CA GLY A 375 26.82 -17.14 -23.00
C GLY A 375 27.21 -16.90 -24.46
N GLN A 376 27.34 -15.63 -24.88
CA GLN A 376 27.68 -15.27 -26.25
C GLN A 376 29.19 -15.41 -26.53
N THR A 377 30.01 -14.98 -25.59
CA THR A 377 31.47 -15.00 -25.77
C THR A 377 32.03 -16.42 -25.69
N TRP A 378 31.44 -17.26 -24.83
CA TRP A 378 31.84 -18.67 -24.70
C TRP A 378 31.69 -19.43 -26.03
N ARG A 379 30.54 -19.26 -26.72
CA ARG A 379 30.32 -19.85 -28.02
C ARG A 379 31.39 -19.49 -29.06
N THR A 380 31.80 -18.20 -29.07
CA THR A 380 32.83 -17.71 -29.97
C THR A 380 34.23 -18.13 -29.57
N ALA A 381 34.51 -18.07 -28.24
CA ALA A 381 35.81 -18.48 -27.69
C ALA A 381 36.06 -19.98 -27.76
N SER A 382 35.04 -20.83 -27.92
CA SER A 382 35.17 -22.29 -28.08
C SER A 382 35.42 -22.74 -29.52
N GLN A 383 35.27 -21.85 -30.51
CA GLN A 383 35.48 -22.18 -31.91
C GLN A 383 36.95 -22.47 -32.21
N ASN A 384 37.20 -23.39 -33.15
CA ASN A 384 38.54 -23.83 -33.54
C ASN A 384 39.31 -22.66 -34.18
N PRO A 385 40.50 -22.31 -33.66
CA PRO A 385 41.30 -21.16 -34.13
C PRO A 385 41.70 -21.24 -35.62
N VAL A 386 41.81 -22.45 -36.19
CA VAL A 386 42.13 -22.65 -37.60
C VAL A 386 41.06 -22.08 -38.57
N ARG A 387 39.79 -22.10 -38.15
CA ARG A 387 38.69 -21.47 -38.93
C ARG A 387 38.74 -19.94 -38.89
N SER A 388 39.22 -19.36 -37.80
CA SER A 388 39.29 -17.90 -37.63
C SER A 388 40.41 -17.24 -38.42
N LEU A 389 41.43 -18.02 -38.83
CA LEU A 389 42.59 -17.52 -39.63
C LEU A 389 42.41 -17.77 -41.13
N ARG A 390 41.44 -18.61 -41.55
CA ARG A 390 41.23 -19.04 -42.94
C ARG A 390 40.23 -18.18 -43.73
N TYR A 391 39.68 -17.15 -43.12
CA TYR A 391 38.78 -16.21 -43.81
C TYR A 391 39.61 -15.02 -44.37
N GLU A 392 40.08 -15.21 -45.57
CA GLU A 392 40.32 -14.23 -46.60
C GLU A 392 39.29 -14.36 -47.69
#